data_f1db51d5feefc3585b10b14af063a9be
#
_entry.id   f1db51d5feefc3585b10b14af063a9be
#
_cell.length_a   1.000
_cell.length_b   1.000
_cell.length_c   1.000
_cell.angle_alpha   90.00
_cell.angle_beta   90.00
_cell.angle_gamma   90.00
#
_symmetry.space_group_name_H-M   'P 1'
#
loop_
_entity.id
_entity.type
_entity.pdbx_description
1 polymer ?
#
loop_
_entity_poly.entity_id
_entity_poly.type
_entity_poly.pdbx_seq_one_letter_code
_entity_poly.pdbx_strand_id
1 'polypeptide(L)' 'PGATVPFFVGRQASMDALERALAGDRAIFVVTQRDSSVENPDENDLYKFGVLGRVLQVMRLPNGTVKALFEGSR' A
#
# COMPACT_ATOMS: atom_id res chain seq x y z
N PRO A 1 12.82 2.45 -14.65
CA PRO A 1 12.14 3.19 -13.59
C PRO A 1 10.65 3.06 -13.70
N GLY A 2 10.03 2.86 -12.56
CA GLY A 2 8.60 2.69 -12.51
C GLY A 2 7.87 4.02 -12.41
N ALA A 3 6.55 3.94 -12.51
CA ALA A 3 5.71 5.10 -12.33
C ALA A 3 5.58 5.42 -10.84
N THR A 4 5.42 6.68 -10.53
CA THR A 4 5.19 7.16 -9.18
C THR A 4 3.71 7.47 -9.01
N VAL A 5 3.08 6.85 -8.01
CA VAL A 5 1.65 6.94 -7.80
C VAL A 5 1.33 7.21 -6.33
N PRO A 6 0.39 8.10 -6.02
CA PRO A 6 -0.05 8.28 -4.65
C PRO A 6 -1.12 7.25 -4.28
N PHE A 7 -1.04 6.73 -3.08
CA PHE A 7 -2.09 5.90 -2.50
C PHE A 7 -2.58 6.53 -1.21
N PHE A 8 -3.89 6.46 -0.99
CA PHE A 8 -4.48 6.95 0.25
C PHE A 8 -4.81 5.72 1.10
N VAL A 9 -4.18 5.65 2.26
CA VAL A 9 -4.21 4.47 3.13
C VAL A 9 -5.01 4.78 4.38
N GLY A 10 -6.07 4.00 4.63
CA GLY A 10 -6.92 4.22 5.79
C GLY A 10 -7.21 2.97 6.60
N ARG A 11 -7.02 1.79 6.01
CA ARG A 11 -7.27 0.54 6.71
C ARG A 11 -6.10 0.17 7.59
N GLN A 12 -6.38 -0.40 8.76
CA GLN A 12 -5.34 -0.74 9.72
C GLN A 12 -4.31 -1.71 9.15
N ALA A 13 -4.76 -2.73 8.43
CA ALA A 13 -3.82 -3.71 7.85
C ALA A 13 -2.84 -3.05 6.89
N SER A 14 -3.32 -2.12 6.07
CA SER A 14 -2.46 -1.41 5.12
C SER A 14 -1.53 -0.44 5.85
N MET A 15 -2.00 0.20 6.92
CA MET A 15 -1.16 1.09 7.70
C MET A 15 -0.05 0.33 8.41
N ASP A 16 -0.35 -0.87 8.92
CA ASP A 16 0.66 -1.72 9.55
C ASP A 16 1.73 -2.15 8.55
N ALA A 17 1.30 -2.52 7.33
CA ALA A 17 2.24 -2.90 6.28
C ALA A 17 3.14 -1.72 5.91
N LEU A 18 2.56 -0.54 5.84
CA LEU A 18 3.30 0.67 5.51
C LEU A 18 4.34 0.98 6.58
N GLU A 19 3.98 0.84 7.85
CA GLU A 19 4.91 1.06 8.95
C GLU A 19 6.09 0.10 8.89
N ARG A 20 5.82 -1.17 8.57
CA ARG A 20 6.89 -2.16 8.44
C ARG A 20 7.83 -1.82 7.30
N ALA A 21 7.29 -1.35 6.18
CA ALA A 21 8.11 -0.95 5.04
C ALA A 21 9.02 0.22 5.41
N LEU A 22 8.48 1.20 6.11
CA LEU A 22 9.24 2.39 6.52
C LEU A 22 10.34 2.04 7.53
N ALA A 23 10.13 1.04 8.36
CA ALA A 23 11.12 0.60 9.33
C ALA A 23 12.23 -0.22 8.68
N GLY A 24 12.00 -0.72 7.48
CA GLY A 24 12.97 -1.54 6.75
C GLY A 24 13.49 -0.85 5.49
N ASP A 25 13.46 -1.57 4.39
CA ASP A 25 14.00 -1.10 3.10
C ASP A 25 12.99 -0.33 2.27
N ARG A 26 11.81 -0.08 2.80
CA ARG A 26 10.71 0.63 2.15
C ARG A 26 10.08 -0.15 0.99
N ALA A 27 10.41 -1.42 0.84
CA ALA A 27 9.79 -2.27 -0.17
C ALA A 27 8.40 -2.67 0.28
N ILE A 28 7.45 -2.63 -0.64
CA ILE A 28 6.08 -3.01 -0.36
C ILE A 28 5.44 -3.63 -1.60
N PHE A 29 4.57 -4.60 -1.39
CA PHE A 29 3.86 -5.26 -2.46
C PHE A 29 2.41 -4.80 -2.45
N VAL A 30 1.96 -4.20 -3.55
CA VAL A 30 0.61 -3.65 -3.66
C VAL A 30 -0.24 -4.60 -4.50
N VAL A 31 -1.35 -5.06 -3.90
CA VAL A 31 -2.27 -5.98 -4.55
C VAL A 31 -3.67 -5.41 -4.50
N THR A 32 -4.35 -5.47 -5.63
CA THR A 32 -5.74 -5.04 -5.69
C THR A 32 -6.65 -6.11 -5.10
N GLN A 33 -7.53 -5.69 -4.21
CA GLN A 33 -8.52 -6.54 -3.60
C GLN A 33 -9.63 -6.82 -4.61
N ARG A 34 -10.12 -8.08 -4.64
CA ARG A 34 -11.17 -8.46 -5.60
C ARG A 34 -12.51 -7.80 -5.27
N ASP A 35 -12.78 -7.62 -3.99
CA ASP A 35 -13.97 -6.94 -3.51
C ASP A 35 -13.53 -5.92 -2.46
N SER A 36 -13.62 -4.66 -2.80
CA SER A 36 -13.13 -3.59 -1.92
C SER A 36 -13.92 -3.44 -0.64
N SER A 37 -15.09 -4.07 -0.56
CA SER A 37 -15.90 -4.01 0.66
C SER A 37 -15.42 -4.95 1.76
N VAL A 38 -14.53 -5.89 1.45
CA VAL A 38 -13.97 -6.80 2.46
C VAL A 38 -12.93 -6.08 3.27
N GLU A 39 -13.20 -5.90 4.56
CA GLU A 39 -12.33 -5.09 5.43
C GLU A 39 -10.99 -5.75 5.74
N ASN A 40 -11.01 -7.06 6.02
CA ASN A 40 -9.80 -7.82 6.34
C ASN A 40 -9.68 -8.98 5.34
N PRO A 41 -9.22 -8.70 4.12
CA PRO A 41 -9.16 -9.72 3.07
C PRO A 41 -8.11 -10.79 3.37
N ASP A 42 -8.43 -12.03 2.99
CA ASP A 42 -7.45 -13.08 2.97
C ASP A 42 -6.96 -13.27 1.53
N GLU A 43 -6.11 -14.28 1.30
CA GLU A 43 -5.53 -14.46 -0.03
C GLU A 43 -6.57 -14.72 -1.12
N ASN A 44 -7.74 -15.25 -0.77
CA ASN A 44 -8.80 -15.51 -1.75
C ASN A 44 -9.50 -14.23 -2.19
N ASP A 45 -9.38 -13.16 -1.43
CA ASP A 45 -9.99 -11.87 -1.73
C ASP A 45 -9.10 -10.98 -2.58
N LEU A 46 -7.91 -11.44 -2.90
CA LEU A 46 -6.92 -10.65 -3.64
C LEU A 46 -6.76 -11.18 -5.06
N TYR A 47 -6.37 -10.30 -5.97
CA TYR A 47 -5.95 -10.73 -7.29
C TYR A 47 -4.61 -11.48 -7.18
N LYS A 48 -4.35 -12.37 -8.13
CA LYS A 48 -3.12 -13.17 -8.10
C LYS A 48 -1.86 -12.35 -8.28
N PHE A 49 -1.98 -11.20 -8.95
CA PHE A 49 -0.82 -10.39 -9.30
C PHE A 49 -0.91 -9.03 -8.65
N GLY A 50 0.24 -8.49 -8.30
CA GLY A 50 0.35 -7.16 -7.74
C GLY A 50 1.62 -6.50 -8.24
N VAL A 51 1.99 -5.39 -7.60
CA VAL A 51 3.16 -4.62 -7.99
C VAL A 51 4.09 -4.48 -6.80
N LEU A 52 5.34 -4.89 -6.98
CA LEU A 52 6.37 -4.66 -5.99
C LEU A 52 7.00 -3.29 -6.25
N GLY A 53 7.22 -2.54 -5.22
CA GLY A 53 7.82 -1.23 -5.36
C GLY A 53 8.33 -0.70 -4.04
N ARG A 54 8.53 0.61 -3.99
CA ARG A 54 9.08 1.28 -2.82
C ARG A 54 8.21 2.44 -2.41
N VAL A 55 8.13 2.66 -1.11
CA VAL A 55 7.48 3.84 -0.55
C VAL A 55 8.50 4.96 -0.52
N LEU A 56 8.22 6.04 -1.25
CA LEU A 56 9.13 7.17 -1.33
C LEU A 56 8.88 8.18 -0.23
N GLN A 57 7.61 8.42 0.09
CA GLN A 57 7.23 9.49 0.99
C GLN A 57 5.88 9.19 1.61
N VAL A 58 5.69 9.62 2.84
CA VAL A 58 4.43 9.41 3.57
C VAL A 58 4.00 10.73 4.19
N MET A 59 2.72 11.06 4.06
CA MET A 59 2.15 12.26 4.64
C MET A 59 0.87 11.91 5.38
N ARG A 60 0.76 12.33 6.63
CA ARG A 60 -0.47 12.16 7.40
C ARG A 60 -1.43 13.29 7.06
N LEU A 61 -2.68 12.94 6.84
CA LEU A 61 -3.72 13.90 6.53
C LEU A 61 -4.57 14.17 7.76
N PRO A 62 -5.25 15.35 7.83
CA PRO A 62 -6.04 15.69 9.01
C PRO A 62 -7.17 14.72 9.34
N ASN A 63 -7.68 14.01 8.32
CA ASN A 63 -8.80 13.07 8.52
C ASN A 63 -8.36 11.69 9.01
N GLY A 64 -7.09 11.51 9.33
CA GLY A 64 -6.57 10.23 9.78
C GLY A 64 -6.11 9.30 8.68
N THR A 65 -6.31 9.69 7.44
CA THR A 65 -5.81 8.93 6.30
C THR A 65 -4.35 9.29 6.06
N VAL A 66 -3.60 8.36 5.49
CA VAL A 66 -2.20 8.57 5.15
C VAL A 66 -2.05 8.54 3.64
N LYS A 67 -1.33 9.53 3.10
CA LYS A 67 -1.00 9.55 1.68
C LYS A 67 0.41 9.01 1.54
N ALA A 68 0.57 7.92 0.80
CA ALA A 68 1.87 7.31 0.55
C ALA A 68 2.21 7.44 -0.93
N LEU A 69 3.40 7.93 -1.21
CA LEU A 69 3.91 8.04 -2.57
C LEU A 69 4.69 6.77 -2.88
N PHE A 70 4.24 6.04 -3.87
CA PHE A 70 4.73 4.71 -4.22
C PHE A 70 5.36 4.72 -5.60
N GLU A 71 6.52 4.09 -5.74
CA GLU A 71 7.19 3.90 -7.02
C GLU A 71 7.24 2.42 -7.34
N GLY A 72 6.60 2.02 -8.41
CA GLY A 72 6.61 0.63 -8.84
C GLY A 72 7.96 0.22 -9.40
N SER A 73 8.36 -0.99 -9.13
CA SER A 73 9.63 -1.51 -9.62
C SER A 73 9.53 -2.06 -11.03
N ARG A 74 8.36 -2.18 -11.56
CA ARG A 74 8.05 -2.56 -12.93
C ARG A 74 6.83 -3.42 -13.00
#